data_d4f1243f3ab659557c7ba351869f2cbe
#
_entry.id   d4f1243f3ab659557c7ba351869f2cbe
#
_cell.length_a   1.000
_cell.length_b   1.000
_cell.length_c   1.000
_cell.angle_alpha   90.00
_cell.angle_beta   90.00
_cell.angle_gamma   90.00
#
_symmetry.space_group_name_H-M   'P 1'
#
loop_
_entity.id
_entity.type
_entity.pdbx_description
1 polymer ?
#
loop_
_entity_poly.entity_id
_entity_poly.type
_entity_poly.pdbx_seq_one_letter_code
_entity_poly.pdbx_strand_id
1 'polypeptide(L)'
;MRTIILLSVLFALSALAGPLSGKRVASFTLPDATGRFYDVLDFRGKPLLIDFMKTECPHCQVLTRTLERVKAKYGDRIAILSVVNPPDNPQTVSNYIARYKVSSPVLFDFGQATAAMLRITPQNPGISLPTLLIVDAQGIVREDIVYSDSTRAAFEGDALFAVIDRLLAAKK
;
A
#
# COMPACT_ATOMS: atom_id res chain seq x y z
N MET A 1 30.43 -22.39 40.60
CA MET A 1 30.10 -22.18 39.17
C MET A 1 28.64 -21.76 39.08
N ARG A 2 28.38 -20.46 38.81
CA ARG A 2 27.01 -19.92 38.64
C ARG A 2 26.76 -19.80 37.15
N THR A 3 25.90 -20.66 36.62
CA THR A 3 25.45 -20.63 35.20
C THR A 3 24.43 -19.50 35.03
N ILE A 4 24.81 -18.42 34.33
CA ILE A 4 23.91 -17.35 33.98
C ILE A 4 23.15 -17.79 32.70
N ILE A 5 21.86 -18.11 32.88
CA ILE A 5 20.94 -18.37 31.75
C ILE A 5 20.52 -17.01 31.21
N LEU A 6 21.09 -16.61 30.06
CA LEU A 6 20.60 -15.47 29.28
C LEU A 6 19.27 -15.83 28.63
N LEU A 7 18.19 -15.34 29.22
CA LEU A 7 16.86 -15.39 28.62
C LEU A 7 16.76 -14.33 27.51
N SER A 8 16.96 -14.75 26.27
CA SER A 8 16.72 -13.92 25.10
C SER A 8 15.22 -13.72 24.95
N VAL A 9 14.71 -12.55 25.36
CA VAL A 9 13.34 -12.12 25.09
C VAL A 9 13.24 -11.82 23.61
N LEU A 10 12.75 -12.78 22.82
CA LEU A 10 12.34 -12.55 21.44
C LEU A 10 11.08 -11.65 21.48
N PHE A 11 11.26 -10.36 21.26
CA PHE A 11 10.15 -9.45 21.00
C PHE A 11 9.57 -9.84 19.61
N ALA A 12 8.53 -10.67 19.64
CA ALA A 12 7.71 -10.91 18.45
C ALA A 12 7.00 -9.59 18.10
N LEU A 13 7.58 -8.81 17.20
CA LEU A 13 6.90 -7.69 16.57
C LEU A 13 5.75 -8.29 15.76
N SER A 14 4.52 -8.11 16.24
CA SER A 14 3.31 -8.48 15.51
C SER A 14 3.34 -7.76 14.16
N ALA A 15 3.65 -8.51 13.11
CA ALA A 15 3.48 -8.03 11.75
C ALA A 15 1.97 -7.80 11.53
N LEU A 16 1.60 -6.70 10.88
CA LEU A 16 0.22 -6.44 10.42
C LEU A 16 -0.12 -7.35 9.23
N ALA A 17 0.19 -8.65 9.39
CA ALA A 17 0.10 -9.63 8.33
C ALA A 17 -1.37 -9.98 8.04
N GLY A 18 -1.88 -9.50 6.91
CA GLY A 18 -3.20 -9.86 6.38
C GLY A 18 -3.15 -11.14 5.51
N PRO A 19 -4.30 -11.55 4.93
CA PRO A 19 -4.45 -12.80 4.17
C PRO A 19 -3.61 -12.86 2.88
N LEU A 20 -3.09 -11.74 2.40
CA LEU A 20 -2.23 -11.66 1.21
C LEU A 20 -0.74 -11.72 1.56
N SER A 21 -0.36 -11.54 2.82
CA SER A 21 1.04 -11.59 3.26
C SER A 21 1.74 -12.89 2.86
N GLY A 22 2.98 -12.76 2.39
CA GLY A 22 3.79 -13.86 1.86
C GLY A 22 3.47 -14.29 0.44
N LYS A 23 2.42 -13.74 -0.18
CA LYS A 23 2.04 -14.07 -1.56
C LYS A 23 2.64 -13.08 -2.55
N ARG A 24 2.88 -13.54 -3.77
CA ARG A 24 3.26 -12.65 -4.86
C ARG A 24 2.11 -11.71 -5.20
N VAL A 25 2.41 -10.43 -5.37
CA VAL A 25 1.43 -9.46 -5.87
C VAL A 25 0.94 -9.88 -7.26
N ALA A 26 -0.36 -9.81 -7.49
CA ALA A 26 -0.92 -10.12 -8.81
C ALA A 26 -0.42 -9.09 -9.84
N SER A 27 -0.09 -9.57 -11.04
CA SER A 27 0.31 -8.69 -12.15
C SER A 27 -0.90 -7.91 -12.66
N PHE A 28 -0.69 -6.64 -12.94
CA PHE A 28 -1.66 -5.78 -13.63
C PHE A 28 -0.93 -4.68 -14.39
N THR A 29 -1.58 -4.16 -15.41
CA THR A 29 -1.18 -2.95 -16.14
C THR A 29 -2.38 -2.03 -16.22
N LEU A 30 -2.29 -0.84 -15.64
CA LEU A 30 -3.40 0.12 -15.55
C LEU A 30 -2.96 1.50 -16.04
N PRO A 31 -3.87 2.27 -16.69
CA PRO A 31 -3.59 3.64 -17.12
C PRO A 31 -3.81 4.65 -15.99
N ASP A 32 -3.10 5.78 -16.07
CA ASP A 32 -3.44 7.01 -15.36
C ASP A 32 -4.39 7.91 -16.19
N ALA A 33 -4.74 9.09 -15.65
CA ALA A 33 -5.62 10.06 -16.32
C ALA A 33 -5.06 10.62 -17.63
N THR A 34 -3.75 10.45 -17.89
CA THR A 34 -3.11 10.90 -19.14
C THR A 34 -3.06 9.80 -20.20
N GLY A 35 -3.49 8.59 -19.87
CA GLY A 35 -3.40 7.41 -20.72
C GLY A 35 -2.04 6.71 -20.67
N ARG A 36 -1.14 7.12 -19.76
CA ARG A 36 0.11 6.40 -19.53
C ARG A 36 -0.16 5.14 -18.72
N PHE A 37 0.34 4.01 -19.21
CA PHE A 37 0.22 2.72 -18.55
C PHE A 37 1.36 2.48 -17.56
N TYR A 38 1.02 1.84 -16.45
CA TYR A 38 1.94 1.41 -15.40
C TYR A 38 1.74 -0.07 -15.14
N ASP A 39 2.80 -0.85 -15.30
CA ASP A 39 2.83 -2.26 -14.96
C ASP A 39 3.43 -2.43 -13.55
N VAL A 40 2.78 -3.23 -12.70
CA VAL A 40 3.29 -3.50 -11.35
C VAL A 40 4.68 -4.11 -11.36
N LEU A 41 5.03 -4.84 -12.42
CA LEU A 41 6.34 -5.49 -12.57
C LEU A 41 7.49 -4.50 -12.80
N ASP A 42 7.19 -3.30 -13.32
CA ASP A 42 8.20 -2.24 -13.53
C ASP A 42 8.77 -1.71 -12.20
N PHE A 43 8.11 -2.01 -11.09
CA PHE A 43 8.54 -1.57 -9.75
C PHE A 43 9.38 -2.62 -9.01
N ARG A 44 9.69 -3.76 -9.63
CA ARG A 44 10.63 -4.72 -9.04
C ARG A 44 11.99 -4.09 -8.77
N GLY A 45 12.65 -4.55 -7.72
CA GLY A 45 13.93 -4.02 -7.28
C GLY A 45 13.82 -2.94 -6.21
N LYS A 46 12.61 -2.43 -5.91
CA LYS A 46 12.34 -1.53 -4.78
C LYS A 46 10.98 -1.84 -4.14
N PRO A 47 10.79 -1.52 -2.86
CA PRO A 47 9.49 -1.65 -2.23
C PRO A 47 8.43 -0.82 -2.95
N LEU A 48 7.21 -1.37 -3.03
CA LEU A 48 6.05 -0.74 -3.67
C LEU A 48 4.88 -0.72 -2.68
N LEU A 49 4.27 0.45 -2.52
CA LEU A 49 3.02 0.64 -1.80
C LEU A 49 1.88 0.74 -2.83
N ILE A 50 0.85 -0.09 -2.68
CA ILE A 50 -0.35 -0.06 -3.53
C ILE A 50 -1.52 0.32 -2.66
N ASP A 51 -2.08 1.50 -2.89
CA ASP A 51 -3.21 2.07 -2.17
C ASP A 51 -4.50 1.92 -2.99
N PHE A 52 -5.42 1.10 -2.51
CA PHE A 52 -6.78 1.03 -3.08
C PHE A 52 -7.65 2.06 -2.38
N MET A 53 -8.16 3.02 -3.15
CA MET A 53 -8.80 4.19 -2.60
C MET A 53 -10.02 4.67 -3.41
N LYS A 54 -10.73 5.67 -2.84
CA LYS A 54 -11.68 6.55 -3.53
C LYS A 54 -11.38 7.99 -3.17
N THR A 55 -11.58 8.91 -4.13
CA THR A 55 -11.30 10.33 -3.93
C THR A 55 -12.14 10.98 -2.82
N GLU A 56 -13.39 10.51 -2.64
CA GLU A 56 -14.31 11.03 -1.61
C GLU A 56 -14.19 10.34 -0.25
N CYS A 57 -13.36 9.31 -0.12
CA CYS A 57 -13.19 8.57 1.13
C CYS A 57 -12.33 9.37 2.14
N PRO A 58 -12.86 9.77 3.31
CA PRO A 58 -12.10 10.58 4.27
C PRO A 58 -10.82 9.91 4.77
N HIS A 59 -10.87 8.60 5.04
CA HIS A 59 -9.70 7.83 5.50
C HIS A 59 -8.66 7.66 4.39
N CYS A 60 -9.09 7.55 3.13
CA CYS A 60 -8.18 7.55 1.97
C CYS A 60 -7.44 8.89 1.85
N GLN A 61 -8.15 10.00 2.08
CA GLN A 61 -7.55 11.35 2.07
C GLN A 61 -6.51 11.53 3.19
N VAL A 62 -6.70 10.87 4.33
CA VAL A 62 -5.69 10.85 5.41
C VAL A 62 -4.48 10.04 4.98
N LEU A 63 -4.67 8.83 4.44
CA LEU A 63 -3.58 8.00 3.93
C LEU A 63 -2.79 8.71 2.84
N THR A 64 -3.46 9.40 1.90
CA THR A 64 -2.76 10.17 0.84
C THR A 64 -1.77 11.16 1.43
N ARG A 65 -2.15 11.93 2.45
CA ARG A 65 -1.20 12.85 3.11
C ARG A 65 -0.03 12.12 3.76
N THR A 66 -0.27 10.94 4.30
CA THR A 66 0.79 10.10 4.86
C THR A 66 1.70 9.56 3.76
N LEU A 67 1.15 9.12 2.62
CA LEU A 67 1.93 8.63 1.47
C LEU A 67 2.80 9.74 0.85
N GLU A 68 2.32 11.00 0.81
CA GLU A 68 3.16 12.13 0.38
C GLU A 68 4.32 12.40 1.36
N ARG A 69 4.10 12.26 2.68
CA ARG A 69 5.19 12.30 3.68
C ARG A 69 6.19 11.15 3.46
N VAL A 70 5.68 9.97 3.16
CA VAL A 70 6.51 8.78 2.82
C VAL A 70 7.34 9.08 1.57
N LYS A 71 6.72 9.62 0.49
CA LYS A 71 7.44 9.98 -0.73
C LYS A 71 8.50 11.04 -0.48
N ALA A 72 8.19 12.05 0.33
CA ALA A 72 9.15 13.10 0.72
C ALA A 72 10.35 12.53 1.50
N LYS A 73 10.15 11.56 2.41
CA LYS A 73 11.21 10.97 3.22
C LYS A 73 12.10 10.00 2.43
N TYR A 74 11.49 9.15 1.60
CA TYR A 74 12.22 8.03 0.99
C TYR A 74 12.58 8.27 -0.49
N GLY A 75 11.93 9.21 -1.15
CA GLY A 75 12.18 9.53 -2.56
C GLY A 75 11.98 8.32 -3.47
N ASP A 76 12.95 8.07 -4.35
CA ASP A 76 12.91 6.98 -5.33
C ASP A 76 13.34 5.61 -4.79
N ARG A 77 13.66 5.53 -3.49
CA ARG A 77 13.94 4.24 -2.83
C ARG A 77 12.71 3.36 -2.70
N ILE A 78 11.52 3.95 -2.80
CA ILE A 78 10.22 3.28 -2.81
C ILE A 78 9.38 3.75 -4.00
N ALA A 79 8.39 2.96 -4.36
CA ALA A 79 7.34 3.35 -5.29
C ALA A 79 5.98 3.39 -4.59
N ILE A 80 5.07 4.23 -5.10
CA ILE A 80 3.69 4.33 -4.63
C ILE A 80 2.79 4.34 -5.86
N LEU A 81 1.74 3.54 -5.84
CA LEU A 81 0.66 3.53 -6.81
C LEU A 81 -0.67 3.62 -6.05
N SER A 82 -1.54 4.54 -6.43
CA SER A 82 -2.91 4.56 -5.96
C SER A 82 -3.82 4.01 -7.05
N VAL A 83 -4.80 3.18 -6.68
CA VAL A 83 -5.75 2.56 -7.61
C VAL A 83 -7.16 2.99 -7.24
N VAL A 84 -7.87 3.58 -8.20
CA VAL A 84 -9.26 4.00 -8.06
C VAL A 84 -10.18 3.21 -8.97
N ASN A 85 -11.43 3.04 -8.54
CA ASN A 85 -12.50 2.37 -9.29
C ASN A 85 -13.68 3.32 -9.48
N PRO A 86 -14.59 3.05 -10.42
CA PRO A 86 -15.84 3.80 -10.50
C PRO A 86 -16.54 3.93 -9.13
N PRO A 87 -17.13 5.10 -8.83
CA PRO A 87 -17.46 6.21 -9.72
C PRO A 87 -16.33 7.22 -9.97
N ASP A 88 -15.11 7.01 -9.44
CA ASP A 88 -13.99 7.89 -9.74
C ASP A 88 -13.71 7.93 -11.25
N ASN A 89 -13.37 9.09 -11.75
CA ASN A 89 -13.17 9.38 -13.15
C ASN A 89 -12.01 10.40 -13.32
N PRO A 90 -11.53 10.68 -14.53
CA PRO A 90 -10.42 11.60 -14.75
C PRO A 90 -10.60 12.98 -14.09
N GLN A 91 -11.82 13.50 -14.03
CA GLN A 91 -12.09 14.81 -13.42
C GLN A 91 -11.98 14.75 -11.89
N THR A 92 -12.60 13.75 -11.24
CA THR A 92 -12.52 13.60 -9.77
C THR A 92 -11.09 13.39 -9.33
N VAL A 93 -10.33 12.56 -10.06
CA VAL A 93 -8.92 12.28 -9.80
C VAL A 93 -8.04 13.52 -10.04
N SER A 94 -8.26 14.29 -11.11
CA SER A 94 -7.51 15.54 -11.36
C SER A 94 -7.71 16.55 -10.22
N ASN A 95 -8.94 16.74 -9.78
CA ASN A 95 -9.26 17.61 -8.65
C ASN A 95 -8.60 17.12 -7.35
N TYR A 96 -8.59 15.82 -7.14
CA TYR A 96 -7.96 15.18 -5.99
C TYR A 96 -6.45 15.39 -5.97
N ILE A 97 -5.78 15.13 -7.10
CA ILE A 97 -4.34 15.34 -7.28
C ILE A 97 -3.97 16.79 -6.98
N ALA A 98 -4.72 17.75 -7.54
CA ALA A 98 -4.47 19.17 -7.31
C ALA A 98 -4.66 19.56 -5.83
N ARG A 99 -5.73 19.07 -5.20
CA ARG A 99 -6.08 19.37 -3.80
C ARG A 99 -5.07 18.83 -2.80
N TYR A 100 -4.65 17.59 -2.96
CA TYR A 100 -3.76 16.89 -2.02
C TYR A 100 -2.30 16.91 -2.45
N LYS A 101 -1.98 17.53 -3.60
CA LYS A 101 -0.62 17.61 -4.19
C LYS A 101 -0.01 16.22 -4.37
N VAL A 102 -0.83 15.28 -4.88
CA VAL A 102 -0.42 13.89 -5.09
C VAL A 102 0.70 13.84 -6.12
N SER A 103 1.84 13.28 -5.72
CA SER A 103 3.05 13.20 -6.56
C SER A 103 3.28 11.81 -7.17
N SER A 104 2.49 10.82 -6.75
CA SER A 104 2.55 9.43 -7.22
C SER A 104 1.43 9.15 -8.22
N PRO A 105 1.58 8.16 -9.14
CA PRO A 105 0.55 7.82 -10.11
C PRO A 105 -0.76 7.38 -9.45
N VAL A 106 -1.89 7.88 -9.98
CA VAL A 106 -3.24 7.43 -9.65
C VAL A 106 -3.81 6.72 -10.87
N LEU A 107 -4.09 5.42 -10.73
CA LEU A 107 -4.43 4.51 -11.82
C LEU A 107 -5.91 4.16 -11.81
N PHE A 108 -6.49 4.02 -12.99
CA PHE A 108 -7.89 3.65 -13.16
C PHE A 108 -8.05 2.16 -13.38
N ASP A 109 -8.85 1.51 -12.54
CA ASP A 109 -9.28 0.13 -12.69
C ASP A 109 -10.80 0.05 -12.75
N PHE A 110 -11.33 -0.73 -13.68
CA PHE A 110 -12.77 -1.01 -13.76
C PHE A 110 -13.21 -2.16 -12.83
N GLY A 111 -12.37 -2.48 -11.85
CA GLY A 111 -12.65 -3.45 -10.79
C GLY A 111 -11.96 -4.79 -10.98
N GLN A 112 -11.41 -5.09 -12.14
CA GLN A 112 -10.80 -6.40 -12.43
C GLN A 112 -9.49 -6.62 -11.67
N ALA A 113 -8.56 -5.65 -11.76
CA ALA A 113 -7.29 -5.74 -11.06
C ALA A 113 -7.49 -5.68 -9.53
N THR A 114 -8.37 -4.79 -9.07
CA THR A 114 -8.75 -4.69 -7.66
C THR A 114 -9.35 -6.00 -7.15
N ALA A 115 -10.30 -6.59 -7.87
CA ALA A 115 -10.92 -7.86 -7.48
C ALA A 115 -9.91 -9.01 -7.41
N ALA A 116 -9.00 -9.10 -8.39
CA ALA A 116 -7.97 -10.12 -8.40
C ALA A 116 -6.98 -9.95 -7.25
N MET A 117 -6.53 -8.71 -6.97
CA MET A 117 -5.56 -8.42 -5.92
C MET A 117 -6.14 -8.57 -4.52
N LEU A 118 -7.34 -8.04 -4.28
CA LEU A 118 -7.99 -8.10 -2.98
C LEU A 118 -8.83 -9.36 -2.77
N ARG A 119 -8.80 -10.29 -3.75
CA ARG A 119 -9.53 -11.58 -3.72
C ARG A 119 -11.02 -11.41 -3.45
N ILE A 120 -11.61 -10.44 -4.14
CA ILE A 120 -13.06 -10.23 -4.09
C ILE A 120 -13.73 -11.39 -4.81
N THR A 121 -14.69 -12.00 -4.14
CA THR A 121 -15.46 -13.14 -4.67
C THR A 121 -16.95 -12.88 -4.50
N PRO A 122 -17.84 -13.63 -5.18
CA PRO A 122 -19.27 -13.54 -4.91
C PRO A 122 -19.67 -13.78 -3.46
N GLN A 123 -18.87 -14.55 -2.71
CA GLN A 123 -19.08 -14.82 -1.28
C GLN A 123 -18.53 -13.70 -0.39
N ASN A 124 -17.59 -12.91 -0.90
CA ASN A 124 -17.01 -11.74 -0.22
C ASN A 124 -16.89 -10.57 -1.23
N PRO A 125 -18.02 -9.93 -1.60
CA PRO A 125 -18.07 -8.93 -2.66
C PRO A 125 -17.61 -7.53 -2.21
N GLY A 126 -17.34 -7.33 -0.91
CA GLY A 126 -17.05 -6.03 -0.33
C GLY A 126 -15.60 -5.62 -0.49
N ILE A 127 -15.38 -4.31 -0.75
CA ILE A 127 -14.08 -3.65 -0.60
C ILE A 127 -14.14 -2.75 0.62
N SER A 128 -13.19 -2.92 1.53
CA SER A 128 -12.92 -1.94 2.59
C SER A 128 -11.83 -0.97 2.14
N LEU A 129 -12.08 0.33 2.22
CA LEU A 129 -11.16 1.37 1.78
C LEU A 129 -10.80 2.31 2.94
N PRO A 130 -9.54 2.78 2.98
CA PRO A 130 -8.43 2.34 2.15
C PRO A 130 -7.94 0.94 2.49
N THR A 131 -7.43 0.23 1.49
CA THR A 131 -6.62 -0.97 1.68
C THR A 131 -5.22 -0.70 1.13
N LEU A 132 -4.20 -0.93 1.95
CA LEU A 132 -2.81 -0.70 1.59
C LEU A 132 -2.04 -2.02 1.53
N LEU A 133 -1.51 -2.36 0.36
CA LEU A 133 -0.55 -3.45 0.22
C LEU A 133 0.87 -2.90 0.24
N ILE A 134 1.73 -3.49 1.06
CA ILE A 134 3.15 -3.18 1.11
C ILE A 134 3.92 -4.36 0.53
N VAL A 135 4.54 -4.13 -0.62
CA VAL A 135 5.20 -5.14 -1.44
C VAL A 135 6.70 -4.92 -1.37
N ASP A 136 7.48 -5.99 -1.22
CA ASP A 136 8.94 -5.90 -1.21
C ASP A 136 9.53 -5.81 -2.62
N ALA A 137 10.85 -5.65 -2.69
CA ALA A 137 11.60 -5.56 -3.93
C ALA A 137 11.51 -6.81 -4.83
N GLN A 138 11.11 -7.95 -4.27
CA GLN A 138 10.91 -9.22 -4.98
C GLN A 138 9.47 -9.38 -5.49
N GLY A 139 8.58 -8.44 -5.17
CA GLY A 139 7.17 -8.49 -5.53
C GLY A 139 6.32 -9.36 -4.60
N ILE A 140 6.76 -9.57 -3.37
CA ILE A 140 6.01 -10.30 -2.35
C ILE A 140 5.30 -9.31 -1.43
N VAL A 141 4.02 -9.49 -1.21
CA VAL A 141 3.23 -8.73 -0.24
C VAL A 141 3.76 -9.05 1.17
N ARG A 142 4.22 -8.05 1.87
CA ARG A 142 4.70 -8.17 3.25
C ARG A 142 3.65 -7.79 4.26
N GLU A 143 2.89 -6.75 3.95
CA GLU A 143 1.78 -6.31 4.78
C GLU A 143 0.55 -6.08 3.87
N ASP A 144 -0.60 -6.40 4.38
CA ASP A 144 -1.93 -6.26 3.78
C ASP A 144 -2.81 -5.63 4.84
N ILE A 145 -2.96 -4.31 4.76
CA ILE A 145 -3.55 -3.50 5.82
C ILE A 145 -4.86 -2.91 5.33
N VAL A 146 -5.95 -3.34 5.95
CA VAL A 146 -7.28 -2.75 5.76
C VAL A 146 -7.51 -1.72 6.87
N TYR A 147 -8.10 -0.57 6.54
CA TYR A 147 -8.40 0.45 7.54
C TYR A 147 -9.42 -0.05 8.57
N SER A 148 -9.06 0.13 9.84
CA SER A 148 -9.89 -0.12 11.02
C SER A 148 -9.34 0.70 12.20
N ASP A 149 -10.04 0.75 13.31
CA ASP A 149 -9.53 1.43 14.50
C ASP A 149 -8.20 0.83 14.99
N SER A 150 -8.02 -0.48 14.89
CA SER A 150 -6.79 -1.17 15.29
C SER A 150 -5.61 -0.92 14.34
N THR A 151 -5.87 -0.60 13.07
CA THR A 151 -4.85 -0.34 12.05
C THR A 151 -4.65 1.14 11.76
N ARG A 152 -5.43 2.02 12.37
CA ARG A 152 -5.42 3.48 12.14
C ARG A 152 -4.01 4.07 12.16
N ALA A 153 -3.16 3.68 13.11
CA ALA A 153 -1.81 4.19 13.24
C ALA A 153 -0.92 3.94 12.01
N ALA A 154 -1.22 2.88 11.22
CA ALA A 154 -0.52 2.62 9.96
C ALA A 154 -0.91 3.61 8.86
N PHE A 155 -2.14 4.14 8.89
CA PHE A 155 -2.63 5.08 7.89
C PHE A 155 -2.34 6.55 8.24
N GLU A 156 -2.28 6.88 9.52
CA GLU A 156 -2.16 8.26 10.00
C GLU A 156 -0.74 8.66 10.41
N GLY A 157 0.18 7.68 10.60
CA GLY A 157 1.44 8.05 11.23
C GLY A 157 2.60 7.07 11.11
N ASP A 158 3.37 7.01 12.19
CA ASP A 158 4.73 6.47 12.20
C ASP A 158 4.82 4.95 12.05
N ALA A 159 3.73 4.21 12.26
CA ALA A 159 3.73 2.77 12.11
C ALA A 159 4.05 2.34 10.65
N LEU A 160 3.54 3.09 9.64
CA LEU A 160 3.89 2.85 8.23
C LEU A 160 5.38 3.10 7.96
N PHE A 161 5.95 4.14 8.55
CA PHE A 161 7.38 4.43 8.39
C PHE A 161 8.25 3.32 8.95
N ALA A 162 7.89 2.76 10.11
CA ALA A 162 8.62 1.65 10.71
C ALA A 162 8.60 0.38 9.83
N VAL A 163 7.48 0.08 9.16
CA VAL A 163 7.39 -1.02 8.19
C VAL A 163 8.31 -0.78 7.01
N ILE A 164 8.29 0.43 6.42
CA ILE A 164 9.13 0.78 5.28
C ILE A 164 10.62 0.72 5.65
N ASP A 165 11.01 1.24 6.81
CA ASP A 165 12.41 1.21 7.28
C ASP A 165 12.92 -0.24 7.39
N ARG A 166 12.10 -1.17 7.92
CA ARG A 166 12.43 -2.61 7.96
C ARG A 166 12.65 -3.21 6.56
N LEU A 167 11.77 -2.90 5.61
CA LEU A 167 11.88 -3.39 4.23
C LEU A 167 13.13 -2.89 3.53
N LEU A 168 13.48 -1.62 3.75
CA LEU A 168 14.68 -1.02 3.18
C LEU A 168 15.96 -1.57 3.82
N ALA A 169 15.93 -1.95 5.11
CA ALA A 169 17.05 -2.56 5.81
C ALA A 169 17.27 -4.03 5.38
N ALA A 170 16.19 -4.77 5.07
CA ALA A 170 16.26 -6.18 4.65
C ALA A 170 16.86 -6.38 3.24
N LYS A 171 17.14 -5.32 2.49
CA LYS A 171 17.68 -5.33 1.12
C LYS A 171 19.21 -5.58 1.05
N LYS A 172 19.85 -5.93 2.16
CA LYS A 172 21.29 -6.24 2.18
C LYS A 172 21.55 -7.70 1.89
#